data_d576135e611048fa2ffa9ad8fd7d0fa8
#
_entry.id   d576135e611048fa2ffa9ad8fd7d0fa8
#
_cell.length_a   1.000
_cell.length_b   1.000
_cell.length_c   1.000
_cell.angle_alpha   90.00
_cell.angle_beta   90.00
_cell.angle_gamma   90.00
#
_symmetry.space_group_name_H-M   'P 1'
#
loop_
_entity.id
_entity.type
_entity.pdbx_description
1 polymer ?
#
loop_
_entity_poly.entity_id
_entity_poly.type
_entity_poly.pdbx_seq_one_letter_code
_entity_poly.pdbx_strand_id
1 'polypeptide(L)'
;MNLDSSPIAAIATAPGRGGIGVVRVSGKNLAALLQALGFQLKPRHATYLPFTQADGSIIDQGLALLFKAPHSYTGEDVLELQGHGGPVVLQMLLARCLEAGREIGLRLALPGEFTHRAFLNDKLDLAQAEAVADLIEASTEAAVKSASQSLSGVFSKVIDTLVEQVVQLRMLVEATLDFPEEEIDFLEKSDARGQLERIQQTLHAVLLQAQQGALLREGLNVVLAGKPNVGKSSLLNALAGAEVAIVTPIAGTTRDKVTETIQIEGIPLNIIDTAGIRDTDDANDEVERIGIERTWVEVGRADVILHMLDAGRGPTREDEAMVARFPDGVPIIRIWNKIDLSGHKPSIDTMLDATHIYLSAQDMSGIGLLRAELLRIAGWQQTGESVYLARERHLIALRAARDHVQTAAQFAAQNDHSLDLLAEELRLAQEQLNSITGGRMEPIAYRLVSTFLVKISRGALSCGTKAETK
;
A
#
# COMPACT_ATOMS: atom_id res chain seq x y z
N MET A 1 -5.43 -8.55 21.63
CA MET A 1 -4.75 -9.87 21.79
C MET A 1 -3.40 -9.61 22.40
N ASN A 2 -3.16 -10.10 23.61
CA ASN A 2 -1.78 -10.16 24.08
C ASN A 2 -1.05 -11.13 23.17
N LEU A 3 -0.09 -10.62 22.38
CA LEU A 3 0.79 -11.49 21.61
C LEU A 3 1.58 -12.32 22.63
N ASP A 4 1.44 -13.62 22.48
CA ASP A 4 2.26 -14.58 23.19
C ASP A 4 3.74 -14.27 22.87
N SER A 5 4.56 -14.08 23.91
CA SER A 5 6.00 -13.81 23.76
C SER A 5 6.82 -15.04 23.35
N SER A 6 6.15 -16.15 23.03
CA SER A 6 6.79 -17.38 22.56
C SER A 6 7.62 -17.13 21.29
N PRO A 7 8.75 -17.78 21.09
CA PRO A 7 9.50 -17.74 19.86
C PRO A 7 8.65 -18.16 18.66
N ILE A 8 8.96 -17.58 17.49
CA ILE A 8 8.23 -17.84 16.25
C ILE A 8 9.18 -18.26 15.13
N ALA A 9 8.67 -19.08 14.20
CA ALA A 9 9.39 -19.52 13.01
C ALA A 9 8.50 -19.46 11.77
N ALA A 10 9.08 -19.11 10.62
CA ALA A 10 8.44 -19.21 9.31
C ALA A 10 9.45 -19.33 8.18
N ILE A 11 8.98 -19.77 7.01
CA ILE A 11 9.67 -19.61 5.74
C ILE A 11 9.54 -18.11 5.37
N ALA A 12 10.67 -17.41 5.22
CA ALA A 12 10.73 -15.98 4.99
C ALA A 12 10.84 -15.59 3.51
N THR A 13 11.06 -16.54 2.62
CA THR A 13 11.09 -16.35 1.16
C THR A 13 9.73 -16.63 0.53
N ALA A 14 9.50 -16.01 -0.64
CA ALA A 14 8.27 -16.21 -1.40
C ALA A 14 8.04 -17.72 -1.71
N PRO A 15 6.78 -18.17 -1.80
CA PRO A 15 6.47 -19.55 -2.17
C PRO A 15 6.87 -19.84 -3.62
N GLY A 16 7.34 -21.06 -3.87
CA GLY A 16 7.77 -21.48 -5.21
C GLY A 16 9.10 -22.23 -5.18
N ARG A 17 9.69 -22.44 -6.36
CA ARG A 17 11.02 -23.07 -6.51
C ARG A 17 12.04 -21.97 -6.80
N GLY A 18 13.05 -21.85 -5.92
CA GLY A 18 14.15 -20.91 -6.08
C GLY A 18 15.49 -21.55 -5.80
N GLY A 19 16.59 -20.89 -6.17
CA GLY A 19 17.93 -21.34 -5.84
C GLY A 19 18.22 -21.28 -4.34
N ILE A 20 17.63 -20.30 -3.65
CA ILE A 20 17.82 -20.07 -2.20
C ILE A 20 16.46 -19.90 -1.54
N GLY A 21 16.32 -20.47 -0.34
CA GLY A 21 15.20 -20.26 0.56
C GLY A 21 15.65 -20.02 1.98
N VAL A 22 14.86 -19.28 2.75
CA VAL A 22 15.21 -18.85 4.10
C VAL A 22 14.14 -19.27 5.08
N VAL A 23 14.53 -19.99 6.14
CA VAL A 23 13.71 -20.19 7.35
C VAL A 23 14.22 -19.22 8.40
N ARG A 24 13.32 -18.40 8.97
CA ARG A 24 13.61 -17.42 10.01
C ARG A 24 12.93 -17.78 11.31
N VAL A 25 13.70 -17.66 12.40
CA VAL A 25 13.20 -17.83 13.77
C VAL A 25 13.48 -16.54 14.55
N SER A 26 12.52 -16.08 15.37
CA SER A 26 12.70 -14.94 16.27
C SER A 26 12.20 -15.26 17.67
N GLY A 27 12.91 -14.80 18.69
CA GLY A 27 12.53 -14.94 20.09
C GLY A 27 13.51 -14.26 21.04
N LYS A 28 13.08 -13.99 22.27
CA LYS A 28 13.91 -13.27 23.25
C LYS A 28 15.24 -13.97 23.58
N ASN A 29 15.24 -15.31 23.52
CA ASN A 29 16.44 -16.12 23.75
C ASN A 29 16.33 -17.43 22.93
N LEU A 30 17.26 -17.62 21.99
CA LEU A 30 17.33 -18.79 21.14
C LEU A 30 18.45 -19.77 21.52
N ALA A 31 19.10 -19.62 22.69
CA ALA A 31 20.25 -20.45 23.07
C ALA A 31 19.89 -21.96 23.13
N ALA A 32 18.75 -22.32 23.74
CA ALA A 32 18.31 -23.71 23.80
C ALA A 32 18.01 -24.30 22.41
N LEU A 33 17.42 -23.51 21.50
CA LEU A 33 17.21 -23.90 20.11
C LEU A 33 18.54 -24.19 19.40
N LEU A 34 19.50 -23.27 19.51
CA LEU A 34 20.82 -23.45 18.89
C LEU A 34 21.53 -24.71 19.40
N GLN A 35 21.44 -24.99 20.70
CA GLN A 35 21.97 -26.21 21.31
C GLN A 35 21.28 -27.47 20.77
N ALA A 36 19.95 -27.48 20.68
CA ALA A 36 19.16 -28.60 20.15
C ALA A 36 19.39 -28.85 18.65
N LEU A 37 19.77 -27.81 17.89
CA LEU A 37 20.22 -27.94 16.50
C LEU A 37 21.68 -28.28 16.36
N GLY A 38 22.48 -28.28 17.45
CA GLY A 38 23.92 -28.52 17.42
C GLY A 38 24.75 -27.36 16.84
N PHE A 39 24.21 -26.15 16.85
CA PHE A 39 24.83 -24.99 16.20
C PHE A 39 25.68 -24.17 17.16
N GLN A 40 26.93 -23.87 16.75
CA GLN A 40 27.84 -22.94 17.42
C GLN A 40 28.08 -21.75 16.48
N LEU A 41 27.24 -20.68 16.61
CA LEU A 41 27.24 -19.53 15.72
C LEU A 41 27.82 -18.29 16.41
N LYS A 42 28.69 -17.57 15.70
CA LYS A 42 29.07 -16.20 16.08
C LYS A 42 28.00 -15.24 15.54
N PRO A 43 27.53 -14.28 16.37
CA PRO A 43 26.58 -13.28 15.88
C PRO A 43 27.11 -12.53 14.64
N ARG A 44 26.23 -12.35 13.65
CA ARG A 44 26.48 -11.65 12.38
C ARG A 44 27.60 -12.26 11.53
N HIS A 45 27.88 -13.55 11.72
CA HIS A 45 28.83 -14.30 10.93
C HIS A 45 28.11 -15.42 10.18
N ALA A 46 28.20 -15.43 8.86
CA ALA A 46 27.64 -16.48 8.04
C ALA A 46 28.45 -17.77 8.21
N THR A 47 27.82 -18.82 8.72
CA THR A 47 28.48 -20.11 8.97
C THR A 47 27.88 -21.16 8.06
N TYR A 48 28.71 -21.75 7.18
CA TYR A 48 28.29 -22.85 6.32
C TYR A 48 28.34 -24.15 7.13
N LEU A 49 27.19 -24.88 7.16
CA LEU A 49 27.06 -26.12 7.91
C LEU A 49 25.91 -26.99 7.38
N PRO A 50 25.92 -28.31 7.68
CA PRO A 50 24.80 -29.17 7.36
C PRO A 50 23.62 -28.88 8.29
N PHE A 51 22.43 -28.90 7.73
CA PHE A 51 21.16 -28.89 8.44
C PHE A 51 20.69 -30.35 8.57
N THR A 52 20.52 -30.83 9.81
CA THR A 52 20.25 -32.24 10.06
C THR A 52 18.91 -32.46 10.76
N GLN A 53 18.30 -33.63 10.50
CA GLN A 53 17.20 -34.17 11.27
C GLN A 53 17.64 -34.57 12.69
N ALA A 54 16.70 -34.93 13.54
CA ALA A 54 17.00 -35.40 14.91
C ALA A 54 17.84 -36.70 14.94
N ASP A 55 17.72 -37.55 13.92
CA ASP A 55 18.49 -38.78 13.75
C ASP A 55 19.88 -38.57 13.14
N GLY A 56 20.26 -37.31 12.84
CA GLY A 56 21.53 -36.94 12.23
C GLY A 56 21.56 -37.04 10.70
N SER A 57 20.50 -37.48 10.04
CA SER A 57 20.41 -37.45 8.57
C SER A 57 20.40 -36.01 8.03
N ILE A 58 21.07 -35.81 6.90
CA ILE A 58 21.19 -34.45 6.30
C ILE A 58 19.88 -34.10 5.58
N ILE A 59 19.31 -32.93 5.91
CA ILE A 59 18.20 -32.30 5.17
C ILE A 59 18.76 -31.49 4.01
N ASP A 60 19.75 -30.64 4.30
CA ASP A 60 20.38 -29.72 3.35
C ASP A 60 21.73 -29.22 3.90
N GLN A 61 22.44 -28.44 3.10
CA GLN A 61 23.64 -27.72 3.52
C GLN A 61 23.53 -26.25 3.09
N GLY A 62 23.85 -25.35 4.00
CA GLY A 62 23.67 -23.93 3.72
C GLY A 62 24.31 -23.00 4.77
N LEU A 63 23.87 -21.77 4.78
CA LEU A 63 24.35 -20.75 5.70
C LEU A 63 23.41 -20.56 6.87
N ALA A 64 23.94 -20.56 8.09
CA ALA A 64 23.22 -20.13 9.28
C ALA A 64 23.76 -18.79 9.77
N LEU A 65 22.85 -17.85 10.08
CA LEU A 65 23.17 -16.54 10.63
C LEU A 65 22.39 -16.32 11.92
N LEU A 66 23.10 -15.83 12.93
CA LEU A 66 22.50 -15.43 14.21
C LEU A 66 22.63 -13.91 14.38
N PHE A 67 21.52 -13.25 14.68
CA PHE A 67 21.48 -11.86 15.07
C PHE A 67 21.02 -11.76 16.53
N LYS A 68 21.85 -11.16 17.36
CA LYS A 68 21.53 -10.98 18.79
C LYS A 68 20.75 -9.68 19.01
N ALA A 69 19.79 -9.75 19.93
CA ALA A 69 19.08 -8.59 20.43
C ALA A 69 20.04 -7.50 20.92
N PRO A 70 19.74 -6.21 20.76
CA PRO A 70 18.63 -5.62 20.00
C PRO A 70 18.93 -5.43 18.50
N HIS A 71 20.07 -5.94 18.01
CA HIS A 71 20.62 -5.66 16.67
C HIS A 71 20.13 -6.69 15.62
N SER A 72 18.82 -6.87 15.54
CA SER A 72 18.14 -7.77 14.60
C SER A 72 16.94 -7.06 13.99
N TYR A 73 16.24 -7.71 13.06
CA TYR A 73 15.03 -7.18 12.44
C TYR A 73 13.90 -6.96 13.44
N THR A 74 13.64 -7.92 14.31
CA THR A 74 12.57 -7.87 15.30
C THR A 74 12.97 -7.21 16.62
N GLY A 75 14.26 -6.88 16.82
CA GLY A 75 14.77 -6.47 18.12
C GLY A 75 15.00 -7.62 19.11
N GLU A 76 14.60 -8.84 18.78
CA GLU A 76 14.85 -10.08 19.51
C GLU A 76 16.08 -10.83 18.95
N ASP A 77 16.47 -11.98 19.51
CA ASP A 77 17.39 -12.88 18.82
C ASP A 77 16.72 -13.39 17.55
N VAL A 78 17.45 -13.38 16.42
CA VAL A 78 16.96 -13.90 15.14
C VAL A 78 17.96 -14.89 14.58
N LEU A 79 17.47 -16.10 14.23
CA LEU A 79 18.21 -17.11 13.49
C LEU A 79 17.66 -17.20 12.08
N GLU A 80 18.54 -17.17 11.08
CA GLU A 80 18.21 -17.44 9.68
C GLU A 80 18.99 -18.65 9.19
N LEU A 81 18.25 -19.59 8.57
CA LEU A 81 18.79 -20.76 7.89
C LEU A 81 18.55 -20.57 6.39
N GLN A 82 19.61 -20.39 5.63
CA GLN A 82 19.58 -20.18 4.19
C GLN A 82 20.03 -21.47 3.50
N GLY A 83 19.09 -22.22 2.97
CA GLY A 83 19.29 -23.46 2.24
C GLY A 83 18.79 -23.36 0.80
N HIS A 84 18.64 -24.51 0.12
CA HIS A 84 18.03 -24.55 -1.19
C HIS A 84 16.54 -24.23 -1.13
N GLY A 85 16.04 -23.44 -2.09
CA GLY A 85 14.68 -22.91 -2.12
C GLY A 85 13.61 -23.90 -2.63
N GLY A 86 13.83 -25.20 -2.44
CA GLY A 86 12.81 -26.21 -2.71
C GLY A 86 11.73 -26.22 -1.63
N PRO A 87 10.41 -26.20 -1.97
CA PRO A 87 9.34 -26.12 -0.96
C PRO A 87 9.42 -27.24 0.09
N VAL A 88 9.77 -28.47 -0.31
CA VAL A 88 9.89 -29.61 0.61
C VAL A 88 11.09 -29.44 1.56
N VAL A 89 12.22 -28.98 1.04
CA VAL A 89 13.43 -28.71 1.86
C VAL A 89 13.13 -27.68 2.93
N LEU A 90 12.49 -26.55 2.55
CA LEU A 90 12.13 -25.49 3.49
C LEU A 90 11.11 -25.94 4.54
N GLN A 91 10.12 -26.78 4.15
CA GLN A 91 9.18 -27.36 5.10
C GLN A 91 9.89 -28.30 6.10
N MET A 92 10.85 -29.13 5.64
CA MET A 92 11.64 -30.00 6.52
C MET A 92 12.50 -29.18 7.49
N LEU A 93 13.16 -28.10 7.02
CA LEU A 93 13.94 -27.19 7.88
C LEU A 93 13.04 -26.50 8.92
N LEU A 94 11.88 -26.02 8.51
CA LEU A 94 10.92 -25.40 9.43
C LEU A 94 10.41 -26.40 10.47
N ALA A 95 10.03 -27.61 10.05
CA ALA A 95 9.60 -28.67 10.95
C ALA A 95 10.70 -29.04 11.97
N ARG A 96 11.96 -29.12 11.52
CA ARG A 96 13.11 -29.38 12.38
C ARG A 96 13.33 -28.26 13.41
N CYS A 97 13.17 -26.99 13.02
CA CYS A 97 13.23 -25.86 13.96
C CYS A 97 12.13 -25.96 15.02
N LEU A 98 10.87 -26.24 14.60
CA LEU A 98 9.73 -26.39 15.52
C LEU A 98 9.92 -27.54 16.50
N GLU A 99 10.43 -28.68 16.03
CA GLU A 99 10.77 -29.82 16.87
C GLU A 99 11.83 -29.48 17.91
N ALA A 100 12.97 -28.90 17.46
CA ALA A 100 14.09 -28.52 18.30
C ALA A 100 13.74 -27.40 19.30
N GLY A 101 12.80 -26.54 18.92
CA GLY A 101 12.33 -25.43 19.75
C GLY A 101 11.12 -25.76 20.64
N ARG A 102 10.69 -27.01 20.73
CA ARG A 102 9.49 -27.42 21.48
C ARG A 102 9.55 -27.01 22.95
N GLU A 103 10.71 -27.18 23.58
CA GLU A 103 10.91 -26.87 25.01
C GLU A 103 10.79 -25.36 25.32
N ILE A 104 11.12 -24.51 24.36
CA ILE A 104 10.99 -23.05 24.50
C ILE A 104 9.65 -22.52 23.96
N GLY A 105 8.73 -23.40 23.59
CA GLY A 105 7.42 -23.03 23.07
C GLY A 105 7.46 -22.44 21.67
N LEU A 106 8.46 -22.79 20.83
CA LEU A 106 8.56 -22.30 19.46
C LEU A 106 7.34 -22.72 18.65
N ARG A 107 6.68 -21.75 18.02
CA ARG A 107 5.50 -21.95 17.18
C ARG A 107 5.64 -21.32 15.80
N LEU A 108 4.73 -21.64 14.91
CA LEU A 108 4.63 -20.95 13.63
C LEU A 108 4.29 -19.48 13.85
N ALA A 109 4.94 -18.62 13.10
CA ALA A 109 4.64 -17.20 13.06
C ALA A 109 3.24 -16.97 12.45
N LEU A 110 2.52 -16.03 13.01
CA LEU A 110 1.34 -15.46 12.34
C LEU A 110 1.82 -14.58 11.17
N PRO A 111 1.00 -14.42 10.16
CA PRO A 111 1.31 -13.51 9.06
C PRO A 111 1.63 -12.10 9.54
N GLY A 112 2.75 -11.53 9.03
CA GLY A 112 3.25 -10.21 9.43
C GLY A 112 3.85 -10.13 10.84
N GLU A 113 3.91 -11.24 11.61
CA GLU A 113 4.30 -11.19 13.04
C GLU A 113 5.73 -10.74 13.25
N PHE A 114 6.67 -11.01 12.36
CA PHE A 114 8.05 -10.49 12.48
C PHE A 114 8.08 -8.96 12.42
N THR A 115 7.38 -8.35 11.47
CA THR A 115 7.28 -6.89 11.35
C THR A 115 6.52 -6.28 12.52
N HIS A 116 5.47 -6.97 13.00
CA HIS A 116 4.73 -6.55 14.19
C HIS A 116 5.61 -6.55 15.44
N ARG A 117 6.48 -7.56 15.63
CA ARG A 117 7.45 -7.56 16.73
C ARG A 117 8.50 -6.46 16.58
N ALA A 118 8.93 -6.16 15.35
CA ALA A 118 9.81 -5.03 15.09
C ALA A 118 9.19 -3.71 15.54
N PHE A 119 7.90 -3.50 15.26
CA PHE A 119 7.14 -2.34 15.75
C PHE A 119 7.04 -2.32 17.29
N LEU A 120 6.66 -3.44 17.92
CA LEU A 120 6.55 -3.53 19.38
C LEU A 120 7.86 -3.33 20.13
N ASN A 121 8.99 -3.62 19.50
CA ASN A 121 10.33 -3.46 20.03
C ASN A 121 10.99 -2.15 19.58
N ASP A 122 10.21 -1.17 19.13
CA ASP A 122 10.67 0.17 18.70
C ASP A 122 11.78 0.13 17.62
N LYS A 123 11.78 -0.91 16.76
CA LYS A 123 12.70 -1.02 15.61
C LYS A 123 12.16 -0.28 14.38
N LEU A 124 10.86 -0.25 14.27
CA LEU A 124 10.09 0.43 13.21
C LEU A 124 8.91 1.13 13.86
N ASP A 125 8.53 2.30 13.37
CA ASP A 125 7.22 2.86 13.64
C ASP A 125 6.15 2.23 12.74
N LEU A 126 4.87 2.62 12.93
CA LEU A 126 3.77 2.02 12.19
C LEU A 126 3.84 2.31 10.67
N ALA A 127 4.21 3.52 10.27
CA ALA A 127 4.35 3.88 8.86
C ALA A 127 5.51 3.12 8.20
N GLN A 128 6.63 2.95 8.91
CA GLN A 128 7.75 2.13 8.46
C GLN A 128 7.39 0.64 8.35
N ALA A 129 6.63 0.11 9.33
CA ALA A 129 6.17 -1.27 9.30
C ALA A 129 5.26 -1.55 8.10
N GLU A 130 4.40 -0.59 7.74
CA GLU A 130 3.57 -0.65 6.54
C GLU A 130 4.39 -0.54 5.26
N ALA A 131 5.43 0.31 5.26
CA ALA A 131 6.31 0.48 4.12
C ALA A 131 7.09 -0.79 3.75
N VAL A 132 7.33 -1.72 4.70
CA VAL A 132 7.89 -3.04 4.40
C VAL A 132 6.99 -3.82 3.44
N ALA A 133 5.69 -3.84 3.69
CA ALA A 133 4.73 -4.52 2.82
C ALA A 133 4.61 -3.81 1.47
N ASP A 134 4.55 -2.47 1.48
CA ASP A 134 4.46 -1.67 0.26
C ASP A 134 5.69 -1.86 -0.65
N LEU A 135 6.89 -2.02 -0.06
CA LEU A 135 8.12 -2.31 -0.81
C LEU A 135 8.09 -3.69 -1.48
N ILE A 136 7.50 -4.68 -0.82
CA ILE A 136 7.36 -6.05 -1.35
C ILE A 136 6.31 -6.09 -2.48
N GLU A 137 5.24 -5.32 -2.34
CA GLU A 137 4.11 -5.28 -3.29
C GLU A 137 4.32 -4.29 -4.44
N ALA A 138 5.35 -3.44 -4.39
CA ALA A 138 5.60 -2.40 -5.37
C ALA A 138 5.76 -2.96 -6.78
N SER A 139 4.96 -2.46 -7.72
CA SER A 139 4.92 -2.89 -9.12
C SER A 139 5.69 -1.97 -10.07
N THR A 140 6.12 -0.79 -9.61
CA THR A 140 6.85 0.20 -10.41
C THR A 140 8.10 0.68 -9.69
N GLU A 141 9.09 1.17 -10.45
CA GLU A 141 10.33 1.74 -9.88
C GLU A 141 10.04 2.95 -9.00
N ALA A 142 9.08 3.79 -9.37
CA ALA A 142 8.65 4.93 -8.58
C ALA A 142 8.05 4.50 -7.24
N ALA A 143 7.21 3.45 -7.22
CA ALA A 143 6.66 2.87 -6.00
C ALA A 143 7.76 2.30 -5.09
N VAL A 144 8.75 1.57 -5.66
CA VAL A 144 9.91 1.05 -4.90
C VAL A 144 10.69 2.18 -4.24
N LYS A 145 11.02 3.25 -5.00
CA LYS A 145 11.74 4.42 -4.46
C LYS A 145 10.98 5.08 -3.32
N SER A 146 9.67 5.31 -3.50
CA SER A 146 8.80 5.93 -2.50
C SER A 146 8.62 5.05 -1.26
N ALA A 147 8.44 3.72 -1.42
CA ALA A 147 8.38 2.77 -0.31
C ALA A 147 9.69 2.75 0.49
N SER A 148 10.84 2.77 -0.21
CA SER A 148 12.16 2.81 0.43
C SER A 148 12.36 4.08 1.26
N GLN A 149 11.87 5.23 0.80
CA GLN A 149 11.90 6.48 1.56
C GLN A 149 11.01 6.42 2.81
N SER A 150 9.78 5.89 2.68
CA SER A 150 8.90 5.67 3.83
C SER A 150 9.53 4.73 4.85
N LEU A 151 10.14 3.62 4.39
CA LEU A 151 10.85 2.67 5.25
C LEU A 151 12.07 3.30 5.95
N SER A 152 12.78 4.23 5.30
CA SER A 152 13.89 4.97 5.91
C SER A 152 13.45 6.01 6.96
N GLY A 153 12.14 6.19 7.16
CA GLY A 153 11.55 7.08 8.16
C GLY A 153 11.43 8.54 7.70
N VAL A 154 11.55 8.84 6.40
CA VAL A 154 11.38 10.22 5.89
C VAL A 154 9.97 10.73 6.19
N PHE A 155 8.95 9.91 5.92
CA PHE A 155 7.56 10.28 6.20
C PHE A 155 7.32 10.47 7.70
N SER A 156 7.79 9.55 8.53
CA SER A 156 7.66 9.62 9.99
C SER A 156 8.27 10.90 10.56
N LYS A 157 9.46 11.28 10.11
CA LYS A 157 10.11 12.55 10.55
C LYS A 157 9.28 13.79 10.20
N VAL A 158 8.64 13.81 9.04
CA VAL A 158 7.77 14.92 8.64
C VAL A 158 6.55 15.00 9.57
N ILE A 159 5.93 13.86 9.87
CA ILE A 159 4.80 13.78 10.81
C ILE A 159 5.24 14.20 12.23
N ASP A 160 6.36 13.68 12.72
CA ASP A 160 6.89 14.02 14.04
C ASP A 160 7.17 15.52 14.17
N THR A 161 7.73 16.16 13.13
CA THR A 161 7.93 17.61 13.09
C THR A 161 6.60 18.39 13.19
N LEU A 162 5.55 17.92 12.49
CA LEU A 162 4.21 18.50 12.61
C LEU A 162 3.64 18.34 14.01
N VAL A 163 3.79 17.15 14.59
CA VAL A 163 3.35 16.87 15.97
C VAL A 163 4.07 17.79 16.95
N GLU A 164 5.39 17.95 16.84
CA GLU A 164 6.17 18.85 17.69
C GLU A 164 5.68 20.29 17.58
N GLN A 165 5.39 20.79 16.38
CA GLN A 165 4.87 22.15 16.17
C GLN A 165 3.49 22.32 16.84
N VAL A 166 2.59 21.36 16.67
CA VAL A 166 1.26 21.38 17.29
C VAL A 166 1.37 21.32 18.82
N VAL A 167 2.24 20.45 19.37
CA VAL A 167 2.48 20.35 20.81
C VAL A 167 3.03 21.64 21.38
N GLN A 168 4.03 22.27 20.72
CA GLN A 168 4.59 23.54 21.17
C GLN A 168 3.53 24.63 21.24
N LEU A 169 2.70 24.75 20.19
CA LEU A 169 1.61 25.73 20.17
C LEU A 169 0.57 25.43 21.26
N ARG A 170 0.20 24.17 21.45
CA ARG A 170 -0.76 23.75 22.49
C ARG A 170 -0.25 24.07 23.89
N MET A 171 1.01 23.74 24.19
CA MET A 171 1.63 24.09 25.49
C MET A 171 1.60 25.58 25.76
N LEU A 172 1.80 26.40 24.74
CA LEU A 172 1.73 27.85 24.82
C LEU A 172 0.31 28.33 25.19
N VAL A 173 -0.70 27.77 24.53
CA VAL A 173 -2.12 28.09 24.79
C VAL A 173 -2.52 27.61 26.20
N GLU A 174 -2.15 26.41 26.61
CA GLU A 174 -2.42 25.85 27.94
C GLU A 174 -1.74 26.69 29.04
N ALA A 175 -0.49 27.15 28.83
CA ALA A 175 0.18 28.02 29.77
C ALA A 175 -0.54 29.40 29.93
N THR A 176 -1.14 29.92 28.87
CA THR A 176 -1.95 31.15 28.93
C THR A 176 -3.23 30.94 29.75
N LEU A 177 -3.84 29.75 29.66
CA LEU A 177 -5.03 29.41 30.43
C LEU A 177 -4.72 29.23 31.93
N ASP A 178 -3.55 28.68 32.28
CA ASP A 178 -3.15 28.42 33.65
C ASP A 178 -2.73 29.71 34.40
N PHE A 179 -2.30 30.76 33.70
CA PHE A 179 -1.82 32.02 34.27
C PHE A 179 -2.58 33.24 33.76
N PRO A 180 -3.90 33.36 33.99
CA PRO A 180 -4.73 34.45 33.41
C PRO A 180 -4.45 35.84 34.04
N GLU A 181 -3.71 35.91 35.15
CA GLU A 181 -3.39 37.16 35.86
C GLU A 181 -2.18 37.92 35.26
N GLU A 182 -1.41 37.26 34.41
CA GLU A 182 -0.39 37.93 33.62
C GLU A 182 -1.07 38.60 32.42
N GLU A 183 -1.36 39.92 32.50
CA GLU A 183 -1.94 40.77 31.46
C GLU A 183 -1.05 40.86 30.17
N ILE A 184 -0.51 39.74 29.73
CA ILE A 184 0.33 39.64 28.58
C ILE A 184 -0.53 39.01 27.49
N ASP A 185 -0.74 39.76 26.43
CA ASP A 185 -1.24 39.19 25.16
C ASP A 185 -0.23 38.14 24.64
N PHE A 186 -0.25 36.99 25.27
CA PHE A 186 0.70 35.90 25.08
C PHE A 186 0.60 35.38 23.64
N LEU A 187 -0.62 35.40 23.07
CA LEU A 187 -0.86 34.96 21.71
C LEU A 187 -0.23 35.89 20.68
N GLU A 188 -0.22 37.25 20.94
CA GLU A 188 0.46 38.19 20.07
C GLU A 188 1.98 38.14 20.25
N LYS A 189 2.48 38.14 21.48
CA LYS A 189 3.93 38.13 21.75
C LYS A 189 4.63 36.86 21.30
N SER A 190 3.94 35.73 21.34
CA SER A 190 4.48 34.41 20.93
C SER A 190 4.26 34.09 19.46
N ASP A 191 3.67 34.99 18.68
CA ASP A 191 3.33 34.76 17.28
C ASP A 191 2.49 33.48 17.09
N ALA A 192 1.55 33.19 18.00
CA ALA A 192 0.73 31.98 17.95
C ALA A 192 -0.05 31.86 16.63
N ARG A 193 -0.55 32.97 16.08
CA ARG A 193 -1.22 33.00 14.77
C ARG A 193 -0.26 32.63 13.63
N GLY A 194 0.94 33.19 13.63
CA GLY A 194 1.96 32.85 12.63
C GLY A 194 2.45 31.40 12.76
N GLN A 195 2.51 30.84 13.99
CA GLN A 195 2.79 29.42 14.18
C GLN A 195 1.68 28.54 13.58
N LEU A 196 0.41 28.91 13.81
CA LEU A 196 -0.74 28.19 13.28
C LEU A 196 -0.78 28.22 11.73
N GLU A 197 -0.49 29.38 11.12
CA GLU A 197 -0.38 29.50 9.66
C GLU A 197 0.74 28.61 9.10
N ARG A 198 1.89 28.54 9.75
CA ARG A 198 3.00 27.65 9.36
C ARG A 198 2.61 26.16 9.44
N ILE A 199 1.90 25.78 10.51
CA ILE A 199 1.37 24.41 10.67
C ILE A 199 0.40 24.10 9.53
N GLN A 200 -0.54 25.00 9.20
CA GLN A 200 -1.49 24.84 8.10
C GLN A 200 -0.78 24.66 6.75
N GLN A 201 0.20 25.48 6.45
CA GLN A 201 0.97 25.42 5.20
C GLN A 201 1.75 24.11 5.10
N THR A 202 2.43 23.71 6.18
CA THR A 202 3.18 22.45 6.22
C THR A 202 2.25 21.24 6.06
N LEU A 203 1.12 21.24 6.77
CA LEU A 203 0.12 20.16 6.71
C LEU A 203 -0.50 20.05 5.32
N HIS A 204 -0.75 21.19 4.65
CA HIS A 204 -1.23 21.21 3.28
C HIS A 204 -0.21 20.60 2.30
N ALA A 205 1.06 20.97 2.41
CA ALA A 205 2.13 20.42 1.59
C ALA A 205 2.29 18.90 1.80
N VAL A 206 2.26 18.44 3.07
CA VAL A 206 2.34 17.02 3.42
C VAL A 206 1.15 16.25 2.85
N LEU A 207 -0.07 16.80 2.93
CA LEU A 207 -1.27 16.17 2.38
C LEU A 207 -1.19 16.00 0.86
N LEU A 208 -0.70 17.01 0.14
CA LEU A 208 -0.50 16.92 -1.32
C LEU A 208 0.52 15.81 -1.67
N GLN A 209 1.65 15.76 -0.99
CA GLN A 209 2.66 14.73 -1.21
C GLN A 209 2.12 13.32 -0.84
N ALA A 210 1.38 13.19 0.25
CA ALA A 210 0.75 11.94 0.65
C ALA A 210 -0.27 11.45 -0.38
N GLN A 211 -1.04 12.35 -1.01
CA GLN A 211 -1.97 12.00 -2.10
C GLN A 211 -1.22 11.44 -3.31
N GLN A 212 -0.10 12.07 -3.70
CA GLN A 212 0.74 11.55 -4.79
C GLN A 212 1.32 10.17 -4.42
N GLY A 213 1.74 9.98 -3.17
CA GLY A 213 2.26 8.70 -2.68
C GLY A 213 1.21 7.59 -2.65
N ALA A 214 -0.03 7.90 -2.28
CA ALA A 214 -1.15 6.96 -2.32
C ALA A 214 -1.42 6.52 -3.77
N LEU A 215 -1.35 7.45 -4.72
CA LEU A 215 -1.51 7.14 -6.13
C LEU A 215 -0.41 6.20 -6.66
N LEU A 216 0.85 6.41 -6.28
CA LEU A 216 1.96 5.52 -6.65
C LEU A 216 1.80 4.11 -6.07
N ARG A 217 1.11 3.98 -4.93
CA ARG A 217 0.86 2.71 -4.26
C ARG A 217 -0.36 1.98 -4.84
N GLU A 218 -1.49 2.66 -4.92
CA GLU A 218 -2.78 2.04 -5.29
C GLU A 218 -2.99 1.99 -6.80
N GLY A 219 -2.35 2.93 -7.50
CA GLY A 219 -2.57 3.12 -8.92
C GLY A 219 -3.93 3.74 -9.24
N LEU A 220 -4.24 3.78 -10.51
CA LEU A 220 -5.53 4.20 -11.05
C LEU A 220 -6.28 2.97 -11.57
N ASN A 221 -7.51 2.73 -11.11
CA ASN A 221 -8.34 1.64 -11.60
C ASN A 221 -9.10 2.09 -12.85
N VAL A 222 -8.75 1.51 -13.97
CA VAL A 222 -9.24 1.90 -15.30
C VAL A 222 -10.08 0.78 -15.88
N VAL A 223 -11.36 1.01 -16.10
CA VAL A 223 -12.24 0.09 -16.82
C VAL A 223 -12.13 0.34 -18.32
N LEU A 224 -11.84 -0.71 -19.06
CA LEU A 224 -11.81 -0.66 -20.52
C LEU A 224 -13.06 -1.32 -21.10
N ALA A 225 -14.00 -0.51 -21.61
CA ALA A 225 -15.29 -0.93 -22.13
C ALA A 225 -15.40 -0.66 -23.62
N GLY A 226 -16.17 -1.47 -24.33
CA GLY A 226 -16.45 -1.31 -25.76
C GLY A 226 -16.61 -2.64 -26.48
N LYS A 227 -17.19 -2.59 -27.64
CA LYS A 227 -17.50 -3.75 -28.49
C LYS A 227 -16.26 -4.58 -28.88
N PRO A 228 -16.43 -5.81 -29.32
CA PRO A 228 -15.35 -6.58 -29.95
C PRO A 228 -14.78 -5.82 -31.16
N ASN A 229 -13.47 -5.94 -31.37
CA ASN A 229 -12.73 -5.37 -32.51
C ASN A 229 -12.67 -3.83 -32.59
N VAL A 230 -13.05 -3.09 -31.53
CA VAL A 230 -12.84 -1.63 -31.46
C VAL A 230 -11.38 -1.26 -31.17
N GLY A 231 -10.53 -2.25 -30.81
CA GLY A 231 -9.09 -2.07 -30.61
C GLY A 231 -8.66 -1.99 -29.15
N LYS A 232 -9.39 -2.62 -28.20
CA LYS A 232 -9.05 -2.63 -26.78
C LYS A 232 -7.63 -3.11 -26.51
N SER A 233 -7.25 -4.30 -26.99
CA SER A 233 -5.91 -4.86 -26.83
C SER A 233 -4.83 -3.99 -27.49
N SER A 234 -5.14 -3.37 -28.66
CA SER A 234 -4.22 -2.44 -29.30
C SER A 234 -3.98 -1.19 -28.46
N LEU A 235 -5.05 -0.67 -27.82
CA LEU A 235 -4.93 0.48 -26.92
C LEU A 235 -4.09 0.15 -25.68
N LEU A 236 -4.28 -1.03 -25.08
CA LEU A 236 -3.46 -1.48 -23.94
C LEU A 236 -1.99 -1.57 -24.33
N ASN A 237 -1.68 -2.19 -25.47
CA ASN A 237 -0.32 -2.25 -25.98
C ASN A 237 0.27 -0.85 -26.29
N ALA A 238 -0.54 0.06 -26.80
CA ALA A 238 -0.14 1.43 -27.07
C ALA A 238 0.10 2.25 -25.79
N LEU A 239 -0.71 2.03 -24.75
CA LEU A 239 -0.52 2.64 -23.42
C LEU A 239 0.68 2.07 -22.68
N ALA A 240 0.88 0.74 -22.74
CA ALA A 240 2.04 0.07 -22.16
C ALA A 240 3.36 0.53 -22.83
N GLY A 241 3.36 0.84 -24.13
CA GLY A 241 4.42 1.53 -24.87
C GLY A 241 5.83 1.03 -24.54
N ALA A 242 6.82 1.90 -24.43
CA ALA A 242 8.21 1.57 -24.09
C ALA A 242 8.44 1.32 -22.55
N GLU A 243 7.44 1.52 -21.72
CA GLU A 243 7.53 1.38 -20.26
C GLU A 243 6.64 0.23 -19.78
N VAL A 244 7.03 -0.99 -20.09
CA VAL A 244 6.37 -2.17 -19.52
C VAL A 244 6.64 -2.18 -18.02
N ALA A 245 5.57 -2.07 -17.21
CA ALA A 245 5.68 -2.42 -15.79
C ALA A 245 6.31 -3.81 -15.71
N ILE A 246 7.26 -4.00 -14.79
CA ILE A 246 7.78 -5.33 -14.49
C ILE A 246 6.63 -6.09 -13.83
N VAL A 247 5.71 -6.62 -14.64
CA VAL A 247 4.70 -7.55 -14.15
C VAL A 247 5.46 -8.83 -13.80
N THR A 248 5.91 -8.93 -12.56
CA THR A 248 6.25 -10.23 -12.00
C THR A 248 4.94 -10.98 -11.84
N PRO A 249 4.70 -12.07 -12.57
CA PRO A 249 3.59 -12.94 -12.27
C PRO A 249 3.88 -13.51 -10.88
N ILE A 250 3.23 -12.98 -9.86
CA ILE A 250 3.23 -13.58 -8.52
C ILE A 250 2.52 -14.91 -8.70
N ALA A 251 3.29 -15.99 -8.67
CA ALA A 251 2.76 -17.34 -8.77
C ALA A 251 1.72 -17.54 -7.65
N GLY A 252 0.45 -17.66 -8.01
CA GLY A 252 -0.66 -17.85 -7.08
C GLY A 252 -1.81 -16.85 -7.21
N THR A 253 -1.68 -15.74 -7.95
CA THR A 253 -2.75 -14.74 -8.12
C THR A 253 -3.54 -14.90 -9.43
N THR A 254 -3.20 -15.87 -10.28
CA THR A 254 -3.67 -15.97 -11.67
C THR A 254 -5.05 -16.63 -11.86
N ARG A 255 -5.82 -16.91 -10.81
CA ARG A 255 -7.16 -17.52 -10.97
C ARG A 255 -8.35 -16.60 -10.71
N ASP A 256 -8.15 -15.38 -10.17
CA ASP A 256 -9.25 -14.50 -9.75
C ASP A 256 -9.13 -13.03 -10.20
N LYS A 257 -8.18 -12.62 -11.06
CA LYS A 257 -8.08 -11.22 -11.50
C LYS A 257 -8.02 -11.08 -13.02
N VAL A 258 -9.06 -10.48 -13.56
CA VAL A 258 -9.15 -9.94 -14.94
C VAL A 258 -8.46 -8.55 -15.00
N THR A 259 -7.39 -8.34 -14.24
CA THR A 259 -6.67 -7.07 -14.17
C THR A 259 -5.25 -7.22 -14.71
N GLU A 260 -4.93 -6.46 -15.73
CA GLU A 260 -3.58 -6.25 -16.22
C GLU A 260 -3.06 -4.92 -15.69
N THR A 261 -1.86 -4.89 -15.11
CA THR A 261 -1.27 -3.65 -14.61
C THR A 261 -0.22 -3.15 -15.60
N ILE A 262 -0.40 -1.94 -16.10
CA ILE A 262 0.58 -1.18 -16.88
C ILE A 262 1.02 0.03 -16.09
N GLN A 263 1.98 0.84 -16.58
CA GLN A 263 2.37 2.08 -15.91
C GLN A 263 2.39 3.27 -16.85
N ILE A 264 2.06 4.45 -16.33
CA ILE A 264 2.26 5.74 -17.01
C ILE A 264 3.00 6.65 -16.03
N GLU A 265 4.21 7.12 -16.41
CA GLU A 265 5.08 7.96 -15.57
C GLU A 265 5.31 7.41 -14.15
N GLY A 266 5.43 6.10 -14.04
CA GLY A 266 5.63 5.40 -12.78
C GLY A 266 4.37 5.13 -11.96
N ILE A 267 3.20 5.60 -12.38
CA ILE A 267 1.90 5.33 -11.76
C ILE A 267 1.36 4.01 -12.29
N PRO A 268 1.00 3.04 -11.43
CA PRO A 268 0.32 1.83 -11.85
C PRO A 268 -1.07 2.15 -12.40
N LEU A 269 -1.42 1.57 -13.54
CA LEU A 269 -2.79 1.55 -14.06
C LEU A 269 -3.29 0.11 -13.98
N ASN A 270 -4.29 -0.12 -13.17
CA ASN A 270 -4.95 -1.41 -13.01
C ASN A 270 -6.09 -1.49 -14.04
N ILE A 271 -5.86 -2.19 -15.13
CA ILE A 271 -6.82 -2.30 -16.22
C ILE A 271 -7.80 -3.43 -15.93
N ILE A 272 -9.08 -3.09 -15.87
CA ILE A 272 -10.18 -4.02 -15.74
C ILE A 272 -10.79 -4.19 -17.13
N ASP A 273 -10.50 -5.33 -17.79
CA ASP A 273 -11.05 -5.60 -19.12
C ASP A 273 -12.47 -6.14 -19.03
N THR A 274 -13.39 -5.44 -19.69
CA THR A 274 -14.79 -5.87 -19.78
C THR A 274 -15.08 -6.80 -20.96
N ALA A 275 -14.04 -7.33 -21.62
CA ALA A 275 -14.22 -8.24 -22.78
C ALA A 275 -15.05 -9.50 -22.45
N GLY A 276 -15.17 -9.86 -21.18
CA GLY A 276 -16.02 -10.94 -20.66
C GLY A 276 -17.43 -10.51 -20.24
N ILE A 277 -17.74 -9.21 -20.26
CA ILE A 277 -19.11 -8.76 -19.88
C ILE A 277 -20.02 -8.94 -21.10
N ARG A 278 -20.60 -10.13 -21.23
CA ARG A 278 -21.79 -10.38 -22.04
C ARG A 278 -23.02 -10.15 -21.19
N ASP A 279 -24.18 -9.99 -21.81
CA ASP A 279 -25.42 -9.91 -21.03
C ASP A 279 -25.60 -11.18 -20.21
N THR A 280 -26.01 -11.02 -18.94
CA THR A 280 -26.24 -12.13 -18.01
C THR A 280 -27.29 -13.12 -18.53
N ASP A 281 -28.15 -12.67 -19.45
CA ASP A 281 -29.19 -13.49 -20.08
C ASP A 281 -28.62 -14.47 -21.14
N ASP A 282 -27.41 -14.22 -21.65
CA ASP A 282 -26.69 -15.06 -22.60
C ASP A 282 -25.69 -16.03 -21.91
N ALA A 283 -25.51 -15.91 -20.58
CA ALA A 283 -24.58 -16.78 -19.84
C ALA A 283 -25.17 -18.18 -19.66
N ASN A 284 -24.55 -19.16 -20.29
CA ASN A 284 -25.00 -20.56 -20.28
C ASN A 284 -24.54 -21.34 -19.02
N ASP A 285 -23.72 -20.76 -18.14
CA ASP A 285 -23.16 -21.45 -16.98
C ASP A 285 -23.13 -20.53 -15.74
N GLU A 286 -23.38 -21.11 -14.55
CA GLU A 286 -23.40 -20.43 -13.26
C GLU A 286 -22.03 -19.80 -12.94
N VAL A 287 -20.94 -20.42 -13.40
CA VAL A 287 -19.56 -19.90 -13.25
C VAL A 287 -19.36 -18.62 -14.06
N GLU A 288 -19.94 -18.53 -15.27
CA GLU A 288 -19.87 -17.34 -16.12
C GLU A 288 -20.68 -16.18 -15.52
N ARG A 289 -21.86 -16.45 -14.95
CA ARG A 289 -22.64 -15.43 -14.24
C ARG A 289 -21.91 -14.84 -13.05
N ILE A 290 -21.28 -15.69 -12.22
CA ILE A 290 -20.47 -15.24 -11.08
C ILE A 290 -19.30 -14.37 -11.56
N GLY A 291 -18.68 -14.72 -12.70
CA GLY A 291 -17.61 -13.95 -13.33
C GLY A 291 -18.08 -12.54 -13.74
N ILE A 292 -19.23 -12.44 -14.37
CA ILE A 292 -19.86 -11.18 -14.79
C ILE A 292 -20.22 -10.30 -13.57
N GLU A 293 -20.84 -10.86 -12.53
CA GLU A 293 -21.15 -10.12 -11.31
C GLU A 293 -19.89 -9.55 -10.62
N ARG A 294 -18.81 -10.34 -10.55
CA ARG A 294 -17.52 -9.86 -10.01
C ARG A 294 -16.96 -8.71 -10.83
N THR A 295 -17.03 -8.78 -12.14
CA THR A 295 -16.56 -7.69 -13.00
C THR A 295 -17.36 -6.40 -12.77
N TRP A 296 -18.67 -6.48 -12.58
CA TRP A 296 -19.49 -5.29 -12.24
C TRP A 296 -19.16 -4.70 -10.87
N VAL A 297 -18.77 -5.52 -9.89
CA VAL A 297 -18.27 -5.02 -8.59
C VAL A 297 -16.97 -4.24 -8.78
N GLU A 298 -16.07 -4.73 -9.62
CA GLU A 298 -14.82 -4.01 -9.92
C GLU A 298 -15.07 -2.74 -10.74
N VAL A 299 -16.03 -2.74 -11.69
CA VAL A 299 -16.46 -1.53 -12.40
C VAL A 299 -16.99 -0.47 -11.44
N GLY A 300 -17.66 -0.88 -10.35
CA GLY A 300 -18.11 0.03 -9.28
C GLY A 300 -16.98 0.68 -8.47
N ARG A 301 -15.75 0.20 -8.60
CA ARG A 301 -14.55 0.73 -7.92
C ARG A 301 -13.62 1.47 -8.87
N ALA A 302 -14.01 1.64 -10.12
CA ALA A 302 -13.20 2.31 -11.11
C ALA A 302 -13.02 3.79 -10.82
N ASP A 303 -11.83 4.30 -11.04
CA ASP A 303 -11.52 5.72 -10.96
C ASP A 303 -11.84 6.43 -12.29
N VAL A 304 -11.84 5.67 -13.40
CA VAL A 304 -12.18 6.16 -14.75
C VAL A 304 -12.63 5.01 -15.64
N ILE A 305 -13.57 5.29 -16.55
CA ILE A 305 -14.06 4.37 -17.57
C ILE A 305 -13.62 4.85 -18.94
N LEU A 306 -12.87 4.01 -19.68
CA LEU A 306 -12.49 4.22 -21.06
C LEU A 306 -13.49 3.51 -21.98
N HIS A 307 -14.45 4.25 -22.53
CA HIS A 307 -15.43 3.72 -23.46
C HIS A 307 -14.93 3.85 -24.90
N MET A 308 -14.55 2.72 -25.51
CA MET A 308 -13.96 2.67 -26.83
C MET A 308 -14.99 2.56 -27.94
N LEU A 309 -14.89 3.46 -28.92
CA LEU A 309 -15.72 3.57 -30.11
C LEU A 309 -14.85 3.53 -31.39
N ASP A 310 -15.41 3.09 -32.49
CA ASP A 310 -14.78 3.16 -33.82
C ASP A 310 -15.13 4.50 -34.48
N ALA A 311 -14.12 5.35 -34.71
CA ALA A 311 -14.30 6.69 -35.27
C ALA A 311 -14.97 6.70 -36.67
N GLY A 312 -14.86 5.60 -37.43
CA GLY A 312 -15.48 5.46 -38.74
C GLY A 312 -16.96 5.04 -38.70
N ARG A 313 -17.44 4.52 -37.58
CA ARG A 313 -18.81 3.96 -37.48
C ARG A 313 -19.75 4.77 -36.61
N GLY A 314 -19.21 5.55 -35.66
CA GLY A 314 -20.01 6.28 -34.67
C GLY A 314 -20.61 5.38 -33.58
N PRO A 315 -21.32 5.99 -32.59
CA PRO A 315 -21.93 5.26 -31.50
C PRO A 315 -23.19 4.51 -31.99
N THR A 316 -23.46 3.36 -31.39
CA THR A 316 -24.64 2.56 -31.65
C THR A 316 -25.56 2.50 -30.43
N ARG A 317 -26.77 1.99 -30.57
CA ARG A 317 -27.70 1.80 -29.44
C ARG A 317 -27.13 0.90 -28.34
N GLU A 318 -26.32 -0.09 -28.71
CA GLU A 318 -25.67 -0.98 -27.74
C GLU A 318 -24.57 -0.26 -26.94
N ASP A 319 -23.84 0.67 -27.58
CA ASP A 319 -22.85 1.50 -26.89
C ASP A 319 -23.50 2.41 -25.85
N GLU A 320 -24.66 3.02 -26.21
CA GLU A 320 -25.44 3.83 -25.26
C GLU A 320 -26.05 2.99 -24.13
N ALA A 321 -26.56 1.78 -24.44
CA ALA A 321 -27.04 0.85 -23.41
C ALA A 321 -25.94 0.40 -22.45
N MET A 322 -24.70 0.25 -22.93
CA MET A 322 -23.53 -0.04 -22.08
C MET A 322 -23.23 1.12 -21.14
N VAL A 323 -23.21 2.36 -21.66
CA VAL A 323 -22.97 3.57 -20.85
C VAL A 323 -24.01 3.74 -19.76
N ALA A 324 -25.28 3.45 -20.05
CA ALA A 324 -26.38 3.55 -19.08
C ALA A 324 -26.26 2.58 -17.88
N ARG A 325 -25.36 1.59 -17.96
CA ARG A 325 -25.11 0.63 -16.87
C ARG A 325 -23.89 1.02 -16.01
N PHE A 326 -23.12 2.02 -16.40
CA PHE A 326 -21.97 2.46 -15.61
C PHE A 326 -22.43 3.18 -14.35
N PRO A 327 -21.65 3.09 -13.25
CA PRO A 327 -21.98 3.75 -12.00
C PRO A 327 -21.96 5.27 -12.16
N ASP A 328 -22.91 5.93 -11.50
CA ASP A 328 -22.96 7.39 -11.44
C ASP A 328 -21.71 7.97 -10.75
N GLY A 329 -21.22 9.10 -11.24
CA GLY A 329 -20.11 9.84 -10.65
C GLY A 329 -18.71 9.38 -11.07
N VAL A 330 -18.56 8.27 -11.79
CA VAL A 330 -17.27 7.85 -12.37
C VAL A 330 -17.03 8.58 -13.69
N PRO A 331 -15.87 9.27 -13.86
CA PRO A 331 -15.54 9.94 -15.12
C PRO A 331 -15.51 8.97 -16.30
N ILE A 332 -16.14 9.33 -17.41
CA ILE A 332 -16.12 8.55 -18.65
C ILE A 332 -15.30 9.29 -19.69
N ILE A 333 -14.32 8.61 -20.26
CA ILE A 333 -13.58 9.07 -21.44
C ILE A 333 -14.08 8.26 -22.64
N ARG A 334 -14.70 8.92 -23.61
CA ARG A 334 -15.09 8.31 -24.90
C ARG A 334 -13.90 8.35 -25.86
N ILE A 335 -13.36 7.18 -26.17
CA ILE A 335 -12.18 7.03 -27.05
C ILE A 335 -12.66 6.67 -28.45
N TRP A 336 -12.49 7.61 -29.37
CA TRP A 336 -12.75 7.43 -30.80
C TRP A 336 -11.48 6.89 -31.47
N ASN A 337 -11.38 5.55 -31.52
CA ASN A 337 -10.20 4.86 -32.06
C ASN A 337 -10.29 4.70 -33.60
N LYS A 338 -9.16 4.38 -34.24
CA LYS A 338 -8.97 4.15 -35.65
C LYS A 338 -9.14 5.41 -36.49
N ILE A 339 -8.66 6.55 -36.00
CA ILE A 339 -8.68 7.80 -36.79
C ILE A 339 -7.82 7.73 -38.03
N ASP A 340 -6.82 6.86 -38.06
CA ASP A 340 -6.01 6.52 -39.22
C ASP A 340 -6.85 6.06 -40.43
N LEU A 341 -8.00 5.42 -40.21
CA LEU A 341 -8.94 4.97 -41.24
C LEU A 341 -10.02 6.02 -41.55
N SER A 342 -10.34 6.92 -40.64
CA SER A 342 -11.41 7.89 -40.80
C SER A 342 -10.94 9.29 -41.20
N GLY A 343 -9.62 9.54 -41.18
CA GLY A 343 -9.01 10.82 -41.57
C GLY A 343 -9.20 11.93 -40.50
N HIS A 344 -9.68 11.63 -39.33
CA HIS A 344 -9.72 12.58 -38.19
C HIS A 344 -8.32 12.86 -37.66
N LYS A 345 -8.12 14.09 -37.18
CA LYS A 345 -6.88 14.44 -36.48
C LYS A 345 -6.99 14.09 -35.00
N PRO A 346 -5.87 13.73 -34.34
CA PRO A 346 -5.86 13.58 -32.88
C PRO A 346 -6.35 14.84 -32.19
N SER A 347 -7.35 14.72 -31.33
CA SER A 347 -7.91 15.84 -30.56
C SER A 347 -8.51 15.37 -29.24
N ILE A 348 -8.69 16.31 -28.32
CA ILE A 348 -9.42 16.13 -27.09
C ILE A 348 -10.51 17.21 -27.01
N ASP A 349 -11.74 16.79 -26.78
CA ASP A 349 -12.90 17.67 -26.66
C ASP A 349 -13.65 17.31 -25.36
N THR A 350 -13.86 18.27 -24.47
CA THR A 350 -14.62 18.08 -23.26
C THR A 350 -16.05 18.58 -23.48
N MET A 351 -16.98 17.65 -23.47
CA MET A 351 -18.42 17.92 -23.57
C MET A 351 -19.10 17.78 -22.21
N LEU A 352 -20.38 18.16 -22.12
CA LEU A 352 -21.12 18.15 -20.84
C LEU A 352 -21.25 16.75 -20.23
N ASP A 353 -21.20 15.70 -21.00
CA ASP A 353 -21.44 14.31 -20.61
C ASP A 353 -20.16 13.47 -20.47
N ALA A 354 -19.10 13.83 -21.20
CA ALA A 354 -17.84 13.07 -21.19
C ALA A 354 -16.69 13.86 -21.85
N THR A 355 -15.45 13.41 -21.58
CA THR A 355 -14.28 13.81 -22.36
C THR A 355 -14.16 12.90 -23.56
N HIS A 356 -14.05 13.47 -24.76
CA HIS A 356 -13.90 12.77 -26.04
C HIS A 356 -12.44 12.88 -26.50
N ILE A 357 -11.81 11.73 -26.79
CA ILE A 357 -10.44 11.68 -27.29
C ILE A 357 -10.42 10.91 -28.60
N TYR A 358 -9.92 11.56 -29.65
CA TYR A 358 -9.73 10.99 -30.97
C TYR A 358 -8.29 10.51 -31.12
N LEU A 359 -8.10 9.20 -31.36
CA LEU A 359 -6.78 8.59 -31.41
C LEU A 359 -6.73 7.38 -32.35
N SER A 360 -5.53 6.96 -32.71
CA SER A 360 -5.26 5.64 -33.30
C SER A 360 -4.30 4.88 -32.40
N ALA A 361 -4.76 3.75 -31.89
CA ALA A 361 -3.95 2.82 -31.13
C ALA A 361 -2.92 2.06 -32.00
N GLN A 362 -3.12 2.05 -33.32
CA GLN A 362 -2.24 1.35 -34.28
C GLN A 362 -1.00 2.15 -34.61
N ASP A 363 -1.14 3.44 -34.91
CA ASP A 363 -0.04 4.33 -35.27
C ASP A 363 0.42 5.26 -34.12
N MET A 364 -0.13 5.07 -32.94
CA MET A 364 0.17 5.81 -31.70
C MET A 364 -0.28 7.29 -31.71
N SER A 365 -1.03 7.72 -32.72
CA SER A 365 -1.52 9.10 -32.79
C SER A 365 -2.54 9.40 -31.71
N GLY A 366 -2.34 10.46 -30.95
CA GLY A 366 -3.26 10.89 -29.88
C GLY A 366 -3.14 10.11 -28.57
N ILE A 367 -2.28 9.09 -28.46
CA ILE A 367 -2.04 8.35 -27.20
C ILE A 367 -1.53 9.28 -26.10
N GLY A 368 -0.69 10.27 -26.43
CA GLY A 368 -0.22 11.28 -25.48
C GLY A 368 -1.35 12.11 -24.86
N LEU A 369 -2.45 12.39 -25.60
CA LEU A 369 -3.62 13.09 -25.06
C LEU A 369 -4.34 12.25 -24.01
N LEU A 370 -4.49 10.94 -24.27
CA LEU A 370 -5.10 10.02 -23.33
C LEU A 370 -4.24 9.87 -22.07
N ARG A 371 -2.92 9.72 -22.21
CA ARG A 371 -1.99 9.69 -21.05
C ARG A 371 -2.11 10.94 -20.20
N ALA A 372 -2.07 12.12 -20.80
CA ALA A 372 -2.20 13.39 -20.09
C ALA A 372 -3.55 13.49 -19.35
N GLU A 373 -4.64 13.04 -19.97
CA GLU A 373 -5.97 13.09 -19.35
C GLU A 373 -6.10 12.08 -18.18
N LEU A 374 -5.53 10.87 -18.29
CA LEU A 374 -5.48 9.91 -17.20
C LEU A 374 -4.68 10.45 -16.01
N LEU A 375 -3.53 11.07 -16.25
CA LEU A 375 -2.73 11.71 -15.22
C LEU A 375 -3.47 12.90 -14.56
N ARG A 376 -4.21 13.68 -15.36
CA ARG A 376 -5.05 14.76 -14.86
C ARG A 376 -6.17 14.27 -13.94
N ILE A 377 -6.88 13.19 -14.33
CA ILE A 377 -7.93 12.55 -13.50
C ILE A 377 -7.32 12.00 -12.21
N ALA A 378 -6.16 11.36 -12.32
CA ALA A 378 -5.41 10.86 -11.15
C ALA A 378 -4.95 12.00 -10.21
N GLY A 379 -4.98 13.26 -10.64
CA GLY A 379 -4.44 14.38 -9.88
C GLY A 379 -2.92 14.36 -9.78
N TRP A 380 -2.24 13.67 -10.72
CA TRP A 380 -0.79 13.58 -10.73
C TRP A 380 -0.13 14.92 -11.06
N GLN A 381 0.81 15.31 -10.22
CA GLN A 381 1.65 16.49 -10.45
C GLN A 381 3.11 16.01 -10.49
N GLN A 382 3.81 16.31 -11.58
CA GLN A 382 5.27 16.12 -11.64
C GLN A 382 5.95 17.09 -10.69
N THR A 383 5.97 16.77 -9.41
CA THR A 383 6.81 17.45 -8.44
C THR A 383 8.18 16.79 -8.50
N GLY A 384 9.25 17.55 -8.81
CA GLY A 384 10.63 17.03 -8.82
C GLY A 384 11.13 16.59 -7.45
N GLU A 385 10.29 16.55 -6.44
CA GLU A 385 10.57 16.19 -5.07
C GLU A 385 10.25 14.72 -4.80
N SER A 386 11.00 14.15 -3.88
CA SER A 386 10.85 12.78 -3.40
C SER A 386 9.48 12.57 -2.74
N VAL A 387 8.63 11.75 -3.34
CA VAL A 387 7.32 11.38 -2.81
C VAL A 387 7.49 10.16 -1.90
N TYR A 388 6.94 10.19 -0.70
CA TYR A 388 6.84 9.02 0.18
C TYR A 388 5.50 8.32 0.00
N LEU A 389 5.46 6.99 0.14
CA LEU A 389 4.19 6.26 0.06
C LEU A 389 3.30 6.61 1.26
N ALA A 390 2.02 6.81 0.95
CA ALA A 390 0.98 7.00 1.94
C ALA A 390 -0.18 6.03 1.68
N ARG A 391 -0.92 5.72 2.74
CA ARG A 391 -2.11 4.88 2.69
C ARG A 391 -3.35 5.72 2.96
N GLU A 392 -4.53 5.24 2.57
CA GLU A 392 -5.78 5.97 2.78
C GLU A 392 -5.97 6.36 4.27
N ARG A 393 -5.57 5.50 5.23
CA ARG A 393 -5.62 5.86 6.66
C ARG A 393 -4.77 7.09 6.99
N HIS A 394 -3.60 7.28 6.32
CA HIS A 394 -2.77 8.46 6.51
C HIS A 394 -3.46 9.71 5.96
N LEU A 395 -4.09 9.58 4.78
CA LEU A 395 -4.87 10.68 4.18
C LEU A 395 -6.05 11.09 5.06
N ILE A 396 -6.77 10.11 5.62
CA ILE A 396 -7.88 10.35 6.56
C ILE A 396 -7.37 11.11 7.79
N ALA A 397 -6.28 10.63 8.41
CA ALA A 397 -5.69 11.27 9.59
C ALA A 397 -5.17 12.69 9.28
N LEU A 398 -4.49 12.90 8.15
CA LEU A 398 -4.01 14.21 7.72
C LEU A 398 -5.16 15.19 7.42
N ARG A 399 -6.24 14.72 6.77
CA ARG A 399 -7.45 15.54 6.53
C ARG A 399 -8.11 15.92 7.85
N ALA A 400 -8.29 14.98 8.76
CA ALA A 400 -8.86 15.25 10.08
C ALA A 400 -7.98 16.23 10.89
N ALA A 401 -6.66 16.05 10.90
CA ALA A 401 -5.73 16.99 11.53
C ALA A 401 -5.83 18.39 10.92
N ARG A 402 -5.92 18.50 9.58
CA ARG A 402 -6.13 19.77 8.89
C ARG A 402 -7.43 20.45 9.33
N ASP A 403 -8.52 19.72 9.42
CA ASP A 403 -9.83 20.27 9.77
C ASP A 403 -9.82 20.76 11.22
N HIS A 404 -9.18 20.05 12.16
CA HIS A 404 -8.96 20.50 13.52
C HIS A 404 -8.07 21.76 13.58
N VAL A 405 -6.94 21.81 12.86
CA VAL A 405 -6.07 22.99 12.81
C VAL A 405 -6.79 24.19 12.18
N GLN A 406 -7.66 23.96 11.20
CA GLN A 406 -8.48 25.03 10.60
C GLN A 406 -9.52 25.56 11.60
N THR A 407 -10.16 24.70 12.38
CA THR A 407 -11.10 25.08 13.45
C THR A 407 -10.36 25.83 14.56
N ALA A 408 -9.17 25.37 14.96
CA ALA A 408 -8.28 26.04 15.89
C ALA A 408 -7.96 27.47 15.45
N ALA A 409 -7.71 27.69 14.13
CA ALA A 409 -7.45 29.01 13.57
C ALA A 409 -8.68 29.94 13.68
N GLN A 410 -9.89 29.40 13.56
CA GLN A 410 -11.12 30.18 13.74
C GLN A 410 -11.28 30.65 15.20
N PHE A 411 -10.97 29.78 16.18
CA PHE A 411 -10.98 30.15 17.59
C PHE A 411 -9.88 31.17 17.92
N ALA A 412 -8.68 31.00 17.39
CA ALA A 412 -7.58 31.98 17.56
C ALA A 412 -7.91 33.38 16.98
N ALA A 413 -8.87 33.47 16.05
CA ALA A 413 -9.32 34.74 15.48
C ALA A 413 -10.40 35.43 16.31
N GLN A 414 -11.07 34.71 17.27
CA GLN A 414 -12.23 35.21 18.02
C GLN A 414 -11.86 35.89 19.36
N ASN A 415 -10.56 36.11 19.65
CA ASN A 415 -10.01 36.62 20.92
C ASN A 415 -10.19 35.69 22.14
N ASP A 416 -9.61 36.05 23.30
CA ASP A 416 -9.31 35.28 24.50
C ASP A 416 -10.44 34.42 25.12
N HIS A 417 -11.66 34.48 24.62
CA HIS A 417 -12.81 33.72 25.14
C HIS A 417 -12.91 32.27 24.64
N SER A 418 -12.00 31.81 23.77
CA SER A 418 -12.06 30.50 23.13
C SER A 418 -10.75 29.70 23.24
N LEU A 419 -9.87 30.07 24.17
CA LEU A 419 -8.55 29.39 24.33
C LEU A 419 -8.69 27.92 24.70
N ASP A 420 -9.68 27.56 25.54
CA ASP A 420 -9.98 26.17 25.89
C ASP A 420 -10.30 25.33 24.64
N LEU A 421 -11.13 25.91 23.74
CA LEU A 421 -11.52 25.25 22.49
C LEU A 421 -10.33 25.17 21.52
N LEU A 422 -9.50 26.22 21.48
CA LEU A 422 -8.27 26.21 20.69
C LEU A 422 -7.31 25.10 21.17
N ALA A 423 -7.11 24.95 22.48
CA ALA A 423 -6.27 23.91 23.06
C ALA A 423 -6.81 22.53 22.74
N GLU A 424 -8.12 22.33 22.84
CA GLU A 424 -8.77 21.05 22.51
C GLU A 424 -8.65 20.68 21.04
N GLU A 425 -8.86 21.61 20.12
CA GLU A 425 -8.68 21.36 18.68
C GLU A 425 -7.22 21.01 18.33
N LEU A 426 -6.23 21.67 18.96
CA LEU A 426 -4.82 21.32 18.82
C LEU A 426 -4.52 19.91 19.38
N ARG A 427 -5.14 19.54 20.50
CA ARG A 427 -5.02 18.19 21.09
C ARG A 427 -5.57 17.13 20.11
N LEU A 428 -6.74 17.38 19.54
CA LEU A 428 -7.36 16.47 18.55
C LEU A 428 -6.52 16.37 17.28
N ALA A 429 -5.98 17.48 16.76
CA ALA A 429 -5.06 17.47 15.64
C ALA A 429 -3.81 16.62 15.92
N GLN A 430 -3.21 16.78 17.11
CA GLN A 430 -2.07 15.97 17.54
C GLN A 430 -2.41 14.48 17.59
N GLU A 431 -3.58 14.10 18.09
CA GLU A 431 -4.03 12.71 18.13
C GLU A 431 -4.12 12.10 16.74
N GLN A 432 -4.69 12.83 15.76
CA GLN A 432 -4.77 12.37 14.40
C GLN A 432 -3.38 12.16 13.78
N LEU A 433 -2.46 13.10 13.96
CA LEU A 433 -1.09 12.97 13.46
C LEU A 433 -0.34 11.80 14.12
N ASN A 434 -0.45 11.64 15.43
CA ASN A 434 0.17 10.52 16.16
C ASN A 434 -0.34 9.15 15.69
N SER A 435 -1.59 9.06 15.24
CA SER A 435 -2.15 7.81 14.71
C SER A 435 -1.42 7.30 13.46
N ILE A 436 -0.71 8.18 12.73
CA ILE A 436 0.01 7.84 11.51
C ILE A 436 1.24 6.98 11.82
N THR A 437 2.06 7.42 12.78
CA THR A 437 3.31 6.75 13.15
C THR A 437 3.13 5.74 14.29
N GLY A 438 1.94 5.71 14.92
CA GLY A 438 1.67 4.86 16.07
C GLY A 438 2.33 5.38 17.35
N GLY A 439 2.62 6.69 17.43
CA GLY A 439 3.14 7.36 18.62
C GLY A 439 2.29 7.02 19.85
N ARG A 440 2.88 7.02 21.04
CA ARG A 440 2.30 6.56 22.30
C ARG A 440 0.85 7.06 22.50
N MET A 441 -0.08 6.33 21.94
CA MET A 441 -1.51 6.43 22.19
C MET A 441 -2.02 5.12 22.76
N GLU A 442 -3.01 5.25 23.63
CA GLU A 442 -3.76 4.18 24.31
C GLU A 442 -4.26 3.05 23.35
N PRO A 443 -4.83 1.97 23.83
CA PRO A 443 -5.00 0.63 23.22
C PRO A 443 -5.62 0.55 21.81
N ILE A 444 -6.07 1.65 21.22
CA ILE A 444 -6.73 1.69 19.89
C ILE A 444 -5.75 1.41 18.75
N ALA A 445 -4.49 1.86 18.86
CA ALA A 445 -3.45 1.59 17.85
C ALA A 445 -3.14 0.09 17.74
N TYR A 446 -3.20 -0.64 18.85
CA TYR A 446 -3.04 -2.09 18.89
C TYR A 446 -4.08 -2.86 18.05
N ARG A 447 -5.33 -2.38 17.99
CA ARG A 447 -6.40 -3.01 17.20
C ARG A 447 -6.20 -2.82 15.69
N LEU A 448 -5.70 -1.66 15.26
CA LEU A 448 -5.44 -1.38 13.85
C LEU A 448 -4.30 -2.24 13.29
N VAL A 449 -3.19 -2.36 14.03
CA VAL A 449 -2.03 -3.17 13.64
C VAL A 449 -2.41 -4.65 13.50
N SER A 450 -3.14 -5.21 14.46
CA SER A 450 -3.53 -6.62 14.43
C SER A 450 -4.51 -6.95 13.28
N THR A 451 -5.45 -6.05 13.00
CA THR A 451 -6.43 -6.22 11.91
C THR A 451 -5.79 -6.09 10.54
N PHE A 452 -4.78 -5.22 10.43
CA PHE A 452 -4.12 -4.88 9.19
C PHE A 452 -3.12 -5.96 8.75
N LEU A 453 -2.27 -6.42 9.67
CA LEU A 453 -1.30 -7.49 9.41
C LEU A 453 -2.00 -8.83 9.06
N VAL A 454 -3.19 -9.08 9.61
CA VAL A 454 -4.04 -10.22 9.24
C VAL A 454 -4.63 -10.08 7.82
N LYS A 455 -4.90 -8.87 7.32
CA LYS A 455 -5.40 -8.66 5.95
C LYS A 455 -4.32 -8.91 4.89
N ILE A 456 -3.08 -8.46 5.11
CA ILE A 456 -1.94 -8.70 4.20
C ILE A 456 -1.72 -10.20 4.00
N SER A 457 -1.89 -10.99 5.05
CA SER A 457 -1.67 -12.43 5.02
C SER A 457 -2.79 -13.25 4.40
N ARG A 458 -4.02 -12.75 4.42
CA ARG A 458 -5.15 -13.45 3.76
C ARG A 458 -5.05 -13.37 2.24
N GLY A 459 -4.46 -12.31 1.69
CA GLY A 459 -4.11 -12.22 0.28
C GLY A 459 -3.04 -13.25 -0.14
N ALA A 460 -2.08 -13.55 0.75
CA ALA A 460 -1.01 -14.52 0.50
C ALA A 460 -1.41 -15.97 0.83
N LEU A 461 -2.42 -16.20 1.67
CA LEU A 461 -2.81 -17.55 2.17
C LEU A 461 -4.08 -18.13 1.54
N SER A 462 -4.80 -17.42 0.67
CA SER A 462 -5.98 -17.98 -0.02
C SER A 462 -5.62 -19.02 -1.10
N CYS A 463 -4.35 -19.43 -1.19
CA CYS A 463 -3.84 -20.40 -2.16
C CYS A 463 -3.39 -21.73 -1.53
N GLY A 464 -4.08 -22.26 -0.55
CA GLY A 464 -3.66 -23.57 -0.06
C GLY A 464 -4.47 -24.15 1.10
N THR A 465 -5.75 -24.42 0.95
CA THR A 465 -6.42 -25.55 1.62
C THR A 465 -7.82 -25.74 1.03
N LYS A 466 -7.92 -26.53 -0.02
CA LYS A 466 -9.04 -27.46 -0.22
C LYS A 466 -8.40 -28.82 -0.49
N ALA A 467 -8.08 -29.53 0.58
CA ALA A 467 -7.94 -30.98 0.58
C ALA A 467 -9.26 -31.54 1.08
N GLU A 468 -9.98 -32.17 0.16
CA GLU A 468 -10.79 -33.37 0.27
C GLU A 468 -11.31 -33.76 1.67
N THR A 469 -12.62 -33.62 1.86
CA THR A 469 -13.38 -34.59 2.65
C THR A 469 -14.49 -35.13 1.78
N LYS A 470 -14.31 -36.39 1.44
CA LYS A 470 -15.35 -37.28 1.02
C LYS A 470 -16.09 -37.74 2.24
#